data_950c9daf90634f6d41de1775b5bb192f
#
_entry.id   950c9daf90634f6d41de1775b5bb192f
#
_cell.length_a   1.000
_cell.length_b   1.000
_cell.length_c   1.000
_cell.angle_alpha   90.00
_cell.angle_beta   90.00
_cell.angle_gamma   90.00
#
_symmetry.space_group_name_H-M   'P 1'
#
loop_
_entity.id
_entity.type
_entity.pdbx_description
1 polymer ?
#
loop_
_entity_poly.entity_id
_entity_poly.type
_entity_poly.pdbx_seq_one_letter_code
_entity_poly.pdbx_strand_id
1 'polypeptide(L)'
;WDFQFGGKNTYSEGDAFGSVPMGGGNRNYALLGQATYSRQFSDKLSLNSGVKFEYSRFETANKSDESQNLLIKSSDKDFNLYELYLDIAYHLNHYFSINVGGNYQFYSGETREHTFSPRAKISYTVNKFSIWADYAKTVQYLSLYPYFTVKTPIDIWYPLAKGTQPATCHQYSIGINQEIGQLLSFYAGIFYKDMRNVKDFASDIQTEYSALSNRQIQGKGHAKGLEF
;
A
#
# COMPACT_ATOMS: atom_id res chain seq x y z
N TRP A 1 -4.73 1.03 -26.00
CA TRP A 1 -4.58 2.01 -24.92
C TRP A 1 -5.85 2.02 -24.11
N ASP A 2 -5.72 1.97 -22.81
CA ASP A 2 -6.84 2.11 -21.89
C ASP A 2 -6.55 3.30 -20.94
N PHE A 3 -7.53 4.18 -20.80
CA PHE A 3 -7.41 5.38 -19.97
C PHE A 3 -8.48 5.36 -18.89
N GLN A 4 -8.07 5.49 -17.64
CA GLN A 4 -8.98 5.54 -16.52
C GLN A 4 -8.74 6.82 -15.72
N PHE A 5 -9.83 7.54 -15.43
CA PHE A 5 -9.82 8.69 -14.53
C PHE A 5 -10.85 8.46 -13.44
N GLY A 6 -10.47 8.76 -12.22
CA GLY A 6 -11.36 8.61 -11.07
C GLY A 6 -11.05 9.61 -9.98
N GLY A 7 -12.08 10.01 -9.26
CA GLY A 7 -11.97 10.77 -8.03
C GLY A 7 -12.62 9.99 -6.89
N LYS A 8 -12.00 9.99 -5.73
CA LYS A 8 -12.55 9.40 -4.51
C LYS A 8 -12.60 10.46 -3.42
N ASN A 9 -13.77 10.63 -2.84
CA ASN A 9 -13.98 11.45 -1.65
C ASN A 9 -14.50 10.54 -0.55
N THR A 10 -13.79 10.48 0.59
CA THR A 10 -14.23 9.73 1.76
C THR A 10 -14.25 10.67 2.95
N TYR A 11 -15.37 10.67 3.65
CA TYR A 11 -15.56 11.39 4.89
C TYR A 11 -15.89 10.40 6.00
N SER A 12 -15.21 10.52 7.13
CA SER A 12 -15.55 9.79 8.33
C SER A 12 -15.68 10.77 9.49
N GLU A 13 -16.81 10.76 10.14
CA GLU A 13 -17.09 11.51 11.36
C GLU A 13 -17.40 10.49 12.47
N GLY A 14 -16.80 10.67 13.63
CA GLY A 14 -17.03 9.81 14.77
C GLY A 14 -17.35 10.66 16.00
N ASP A 15 -18.46 10.37 16.64
CA ASP A 15 -18.78 10.88 17.98
C ASP A 15 -18.29 9.89 19.04
N ALA A 16 -17.58 10.38 20.03
CA ALA A 16 -17.07 9.53 21.10
C ALA A 16 -18.18 9.10 22.07
N PHE A 17 -18.07 7.87 22.52
CA PHE A 17 -18.88 7.35 23.62
C PHE A 17 -18.45 8.03 24.94
N GLY A 18 -19.41 8.72 25.59
CA GLY A 18 -19.22 9.31 26.91
C GLY A 18 -19.39 10.82 26.93
N SER A 19 -19.40 11.40 28.12
CA SER A 19 -19.68 12.81 28.39
C SER A 19 -18.62 13.82 27.92
N VAL A 20 -17.69 13.42 27.07
CA VAL A 20 -16.70 14.28 26.41
C VAL A 20 -17.02 14.30 24.91
N PRO A 21 -17.45 15.42 24.36
CA PRO A 21 -17.66 15.54 22.92
C PRO A 21 -16.30 15.55 22.22
N MET A 22 -15.87 14.40 21.77
CA MET A 22 -14.73 14.25 20.86
C MET A 22 -15.24 14.31 19.43
N GLY A 23 -15.54 15.50 18.93
CA GLY A 23 -15.83 15.70 17.52
C GLY A 23 -14.54 15.75 16.72
N GLY A 24 -14.21 14.70 16.00
CA GLY A 24 -13.11 14.66 15.04
C GLY A 24 -13.61 14.13 13.70
N GLY A 25 -13.29 14.80 12.60
CA GLY A 25 -13.61 14.34 11.25
C GLY A 25 -12.35 14.25 10.39
N ASN A 26 -12.25 13.19 9.62
CA ASN A 26 -11.24 13.06 8.58
C ASN A 26 -11.88 13.17 7.23
N ARG A 27 -11.34 14.05 6.39
CA ARG A 27 -11.79 14.21 5.02
C ARG A 27 -10.63 13.92 4.09
N ASN A 28 -10.83 12.95 3.20
CA ASN A 28 -9.82 12.54 2.25
C ASN A 28 -10.34 12.79 0.83
N TYR A 29 -9.55 13.52 0.05
CA TYR A 29 -9.79 13.74 -1.37
C TYR A 29 -8.71 13.03 -2.15
N ALA A 30 -9.07 12.30 -3.20
CA ALA A 30 -8.11 11.73 -4.12
C ALA A 30 -8.55 11.97 -5.57
N LEU A 31 -7.60 12.39 -6.39
CA LEU A 31 -7.72 12.45 -7.85
C LEU A 31 -6.75 11.42 -8.42
N LEU A 32 -7.27 10.53 -9.25
CA LEU A 32 -6.52 9.44 -9.86
C LEU A 32 -6.59 9.53 -11.38
N GLY A 33 -5.47 9.35 -12.03
CA GLY A 33 -5.38 9.21 -13.48
C GLY A 33 -4.45 8.04 -13.81
N GLN A 34 -4.84 7.22 -14.78
CA GLN A 34 -4.04 6.08 -15.22
C GLN A 34 -4.17 5.91 -16.74
N ALA A 35 -3.04 5.59 -17.37
CA ALA A 35 -3.00 5.15 -18.74
C ALA A 35 -2.21 3.84 -18.83
N THR A 36 -2.78 2.84 -19.48
CA THR A 36 -2.20 1.50 -19.63
C THR A 36 -2.03 1.16 -21.10
N TYR A 37 -0.92 0.54 -21.41
CA TYR A 37 -0.64 -0.04 -22.73
C TYR A 37 -0.30 -1.50 -22.53
N SER A 38 -1.08 -2.37 -23.19
CA SER A 38 -0.86 -3.81 -23.22
C SER A 38 -0.68 -4.28 -24.65
N ARG A 39 0.32 -5.09 -24.89
CA ARG A 39 0.59 -5.67 -26.22
C ARG A 39 1.13 -7.08 -26.10
N GLN A 40 0.56 -7.96 -26.89
CA GLN A 40 1.11 -9.28 -27.17
C GLN A 40 1.94 -9.19 -28.47
N PHE A 41 3.24 -9.41 -28.38
CA PHE A 41 4.16 -9.37 -29.52
C PHE A 41 4.21 -10.71 -30.24
N SER A 42 4.01 -11.80 -29.52
CA SER A 42 3.94 -13.16 -30.03
C SER A 42 3.21 -14.04 -29.02
N ASP A 43 2.98 -15.30 -29.36
CA ASP A 43 2.40 -16.29 -28.42
C ASP A 43 3.27 -16.50 -27.19
N LYS A 44 4.55 -16.08 -27.26
CA LYS A 44 5.51 -16.23 -26.16
C LYS A 44 5.77 -14.94 -25.38
N LEU A 45 5.50 -13.77 -25.94
CA LEU A 45 5.92 -12.50 -25.37
C LEU A 45 4.79 -11.51 -25.28
N SER A 46 4.48 -11.06 -24.07
CA SER A 46 3.56 -9.95 -23.82
C SER A 46 4.19 -8.88 -22.95
N LEU A 47 3.78 -7.65 -23.17
CA LEU A 47 4.19 -6.46 -22.45
C LEU A 47 2.95 -5.78 -21.88
N ASN A 48 3.05 -5.35 -20.63
CA ASN A 48 2.11 -4.45 -19.99
C ASN A 48 2.88 -3.29 -19.37
N SER A 49 2.52 -2.06 -19.68
CA SER A 49 3.17 -0.86 -19.17
C SER A 49 2.15 0.24 -18.96
N GLY A 50 2.48 1.18 -18.10
CA GLY A 50 1.59 2.31 -17.91
C GLY A 50 2.16 3.34 -16.97
N VAL A 51 1.41 4.44 -16.89
CA VAL A 51 1.65 5.55 -15.99
C VAL A 51 0.43 5.75 -15.12
N LYS A 52 0.67 6.06 -13.85
CA LYS A 52 -0.38 6.41 -12.89
C LYS A 52 0.00 7.70 -12.20
N PHE A 53 -0.98 8.55 -11.99
CA PHE A 53 -0.89 9.76 -11.20
C PHE A 53 -1.93 9.71 -10.09
N GLU A 54 -1.55 10.09 -8.89
CA GLU A 54 -2.44 10.26 -7.75
C GLU A 54 -2.12 11.57 -7.04
N TYR A 55 -3.13 12.41 -6.87
CA TYR A 55 -3.12 13.51 -5.92
C TYR A 55 -4.02 13.15 -4.76
N SER A 56 -3.53 13.24 -3.54
CA SER A 56 -4.32 12.95 -2.34
C SER A 56 -4.14 14.08 -1.33
N ARG A 57 -5.25 14.49 -0.72
CA ARG A 57 -5.29 15.47 0.36
C ARG A 57 -6.05 14.92 1.56
N PHE A 58 -5.45 15.03 2.71
CA PHE A 58 -5.97 14.61 4.00
C PHE A 58 -6.22 15.84 4.86
N GLU A 59 -7.46 16.08 5.19
CA GLU A 59 -7.88 17.14 6.09
C GLU A 59 -8.34 16.51 7.40
N THR A 60 -7.68 16.87 8.49
CA THR A 60 -8.08 16.45 9.83
C THR A 60 -8.73 17.64 10.51
N ALA A 61 -10.04 17.60 10.67
CA ALA A 61 -10.78 18.62 11.39
C ALA A 61 -10.88 18.25 12.86
N ASN A 62 -10.33 19.08 13.71
CA ASN A 62 -10.53 19.00 15.16
C ASN A 62 -11.46 20.13 15.56
N LYS A 63 -12.64 19.82 16.04
CA LYS A 63 -13.48 20.78 16.78
C LYS A 63 -12.95 20.80 18.22
N SER A 64 -11.90 21.57 18.47
CA SER A 64 -11.50 21.86 19.85
C SER A 64 -12.46 22.85 20.43
N ASP A 65 -13.19 22.47 21.46
CA ASP A 65 -13.69 23.41 22.45
C ASP A 65 -12.45 23.96 23.17
N GLU A 66 -12.26 25.28 23.20
CA GLU A 66 -11.09 25.93 23.83
C GLU A 66 -10.91 25.58 25.31
N SER A 67 -11.90 24.96 25.93
CA SER A 67 -11.89 24.55 27.35
C SER A 67 -11.24 23.20 27.61
N GLN A 68 -10.95 22.39 26.59
CA GLN A 68 -10.32 21.10 26.75
C GLN A 68 -9.12 21.00 25.79
N ASN A 69 -7.93 20.97 26.33
CA ASN A 69 -6.62 20.77 25.67
C ASN A 69 -6.58 19.50 24.81
N LEU A 70 -7.38 19.39 23.76
CA LEU A 70 -7.46 18.24 22.88
C LEU A 70 -6.48 18.37 21.71
N LEU A 71 -5.69 17.53 21.64
CA LEU A 71 -4.39 16.98 21.24
C LEU A 71 -4.08 16.91 19.76
N ILE A 72 -4.98 17.18 18.83
CA ILE A 72 -4.68 17.12 17.41
C ILE A 72 -5.05 18.46 16.76
N LYS A 73 -4.02 19.27 16.55
CA LYS A 73 -4.15 20.47 15.76
C LYS A 73 -4.54 20.08 14.33
N SER A 74 -5.57 20.71 13.78
CA SER A 74 -5.96 20.56 12.37
C SER A 74 -4.74 20.60 11.48
N SER A 75 -4.55 19.58 10.68
CA SER A 75 -3.39 19.43 9.80
C SER A 75 -3.87 18.99 8.44
N ASP A 76 -3.73 19.89 7.48
CA ASP A 76 -3.92 19.55 6.07
C ASP A 76 -2.62 19.04 5.51
N LYS A 77 -2.65 17.85 4.90
CA LYS A 77 -1.52 17.22 4.27
C LYS A 77 -1.91 16.76 2.89
N ASP A 78 -1.09 17.07 1.93
CA ASP A 78 -1.27 16.63 0.56
C ASP A 78 0.00 15.99 0.01
N PHE A 79 -0.15 15.16 -1.00
CA PHE A 79 0.93 14.60 -1.77
C PHE A 79 0.52 14.29 -3.19
N ASN A 80 1.52 14.19 -4.05
CA ASN A 80 1.42 13.64 -5.40
C ASN A 80 2.24 12.37 -5.48
N LEU A 81 1.69 11.34 -6.12
CA LEU A 81 2.38 10.11 -6.45
C LEU A 81 2.32 9.89 -7.95
N TYR A 82 3.48 9.78 -8.56
CA TYR A 82 3.66 9.43 -9.96
C TYR A 82 4.24 8.03 -10.04
N GLU A 83 3.67 7.18 -10.83
CA GLU A 83 4.12 5.80 -11.01
C GLU A 83 4.29 5.50 -12.50
N LEU A 84 5.41 4.89 -12.84
CA LEU A 84 5.68 4.26 -14.12
C LEU A 84 5.88 2.77 -13.87
N TYR A 85 5.18 1.91 -14.56
CA TYR A 85 5.34 0.48 -14.44
C TYR A 85 5.56 -0.21 -15.77
N LEU A 86 6.27 -1.32 -15.70
CA LEU A 86 6.56 -2.20 -16.83
C LEU A 86 6.53 -3.66 -16.35
N ASP A 87 5.80 -4.49 -17.07
CA ASP A 87 5.73 -5.95 -16.88
C ASP A 87 5.93 -6.66 -18.21
N ILE A 88 6.77 -7.66 -18.19
CA ILE A 88 7.06 -8.53 -19.32
C ILE A 88 6.71 -9.96 -18.90
N ALA A 89 5.84 -10.61 -19.67
CA ALA A 89 5.59 -12.04 -19.52
C ALA A 89 6.18 -12.78 -20.72
N TYR A 90 6.97 -13.80 -20.43
CA TYR A 90 7.64 -14.63 -21.42
C TYR A 90 7.39 -16.11 -21.19
N HIS A 91 6.81 -16.79 -22.18
CA HIS A 91 6.61 -18.24 -22.19
C HIS A 91 7.80 -18.91 -22.88
N LEU A 92 8.71 -19.51 -22.12
CA LEU A 92 9.84 -20.24 -22.68
C LEU A 92 9.37 -21.39 -23.55
N ASN A 93 8.38 -22.14 -23.06
CA ASN A 93 7.72 -23.23 -23.74
C ASN A 93 6.29 -23.41 -23.16
N HIS A 94 5.59 -24.47 -23.52
CA HIS A 94 4.23 -24.76 -23.04
C HIS A 94 4.14 -25.00 -21.52
N TYR A 95 5.25 -25.24 -20.85
CA TYR A 95 5.30 -25.58 -19.42
C TYR A 95 5.86 -24.43 -18.57
N PHE A 96 6.83 -23.68 -19.08
CA PHE A 96 7.54 -22.66 -18.32
C PHE A 96 7.15 -21.25 -18.74
N SER A 97 6.82 -20.43 -17.75
CA SER A 97 6.65 -19.00 -17.95
C SER A 97 7.45 -18.19 -16.90
N ILE A 98 7.90 -17.02 -17.33
CA ILE A 98 8.61 -16.04 -16.50
C ILE A 98 7.88 -14.71 -16.67
N ASN A 99 7.56 -14.07 -15.53
CA ASN A 99 7.06 -12.72 -15.51
C ASN A 99 8.05 -11.85 -14.74
N VAL A 100 8.51 -10.75 -15.34
CA VAL A 100 9.43 -9.81 -14.71
C VAL A 100 8.88 -8.40 -14.92
N GLY A 101 8.93 -7.61 -13.89
CA GLY A 101 8.48 -6.24 -13.98
C GLY A 101 8.94 -5.38 -12.81
N GLY A 102 8.46 -4.17 -12.79
CA GLY A 102 8.73 -3.24 -11.71
C GLY A 102 7.97 -1.94 -11.86
N ASN A 103 7.88 -1.26 -10.74
CA ASN A 103 7.31 0.08 -10.65
C ASN A 103 8.40 1.05 -10.23
N TYR A 104 8.50 2.16 -10.94
CA TYR A 104 9.24 3.34 -10.46
C TYR A 104 8.22 4.35 -9.98
N GLN A 105 8.40 4.82 -8.74
CA GLN A 105 7.49 5.74 -8.10
C GLN A 105 8.24 6.99 -7.64
N PHE A 106 7.66 8.15 -7.91
CA PHE A 106 8.07 9.43 -7.38
C PHE A 106 6.96 9.98 -6.48
N TYR A 107 7.24 10.06 -5.20
CA TYR A 107 6.39 10.66 -4.19
C TYR A 107 6.83 12.09 -3.90
N SER A 108 5.89 13.02 -3.85
CA SER A 108 6.13 14.43 -3.53
C SER A 108 5.05 14.94 -2.59
N GLY A 109 5.41 15.10 -1.33
CA GLY A 109 4.63 15.66 -0.23
C GLY A 109 5.52 16.48 0.69
N GLU A 110 5.47 16.25 1.99
CA GLU A 110 6.40 16.86 2.96
C GLU A 110 7.86 16.43 2.74
N THR A 111 8.07 15.30 2.12
CA THR A 111 9.35 14.78 1.64
C THR A 111 9.25 14.38 0.19
N ARG A 112 10.39 14.19 -0.46
CA ARG A 112 10.47 13.68 -1.83
C ARG A 112 11.20 12.36 -1.82
N GLU A 113 10.56 11.33 -2.37
CA GLU A 113 11.10 9.98 -2.38
C GLU A 113 11.00 9.37 -3.78
N HIS A 114 12.07 8.70 -4.17
CA HIS A 114 12.15 7.91 -5.38
C HIS A 114 12.31 6.46 -5.00
N THR A 115 11.41 5.61 -5.45
CA THR A 115 11.47 4.20 -5.13
C THR A 115 11.33 3.35 -6.37
N PHE A 116 12.04 2.21 -6.36
CA PHE A 116 11.90 1.18 -7.36
C PHE A 116 11.44 -0.12 -6.70
N SER A 117 10.41 -0.73 -7.26
CA SER A 117 9.72 -1.90 -6.73
C SER A 117 9.74 -3.02 -7.78
N PRO A 118 10.83 -3.82 -7.84
CA PRO A 118 10.93 -4.96 -8.74
C PRO A 118 10.01 -6.10 -8.32
N ARG A 119 9.59 -6.90 -9.31
CA ARG A 119 8.84 -8.14 -9.14
C ARG A 119 9.26 -9.17 -10.18
N ALA A 120 9.27 -10.42 -9.79
CA ALA A 120 9.56 -11.53 -10.68
C ALA A 120 8.76 -12.76 -10.26
N LYS A 121 8.28 -13.52 -11.21
CA LYS A 121 7.61 -14.81 -10.99
C LYS A 121 8.06 -15.80 -12.05
N ILE A 122 8.36 -17.00 -11.62
CA ILE A 122 8.57 -18.17 -12.48
C ILE A 122 7.50 -19.19 -12.17
N SER A 123 6.95 -19.81 -13.21
CA SER A 123 5.99 -20.89 -13.04
C SER A 123 6.23 -22.02 -14.01
N TYR A 124 6.00 -23.23 -13.52
CA TYR A 124 5.98 -24.46 -14.28
C TYR A 124 4.61 -25.08 -14.19
N THR A 125 3.96 -25.32 -15.34
CA THR A 125 2.60 -25.84 -15.40
C THR A 125 2.55 -27.05 -16.33
N VAL A 126 2.05 -28.17 -15.83
CA VAL A 126 1.79 -29.40 -16.60
C VAL A 126 0.37 -29.83 -16.36
N ASN A 127 -0.40 -29.92 -17.43
CA ASN A 127 -1.83 -30.23 -17.35
C ASN A 127 -2.56 -29.32 -16.34
N LYS A 128 -2.99 -29.90 -15.23
CA LYS A 128 -3.72 -29.24 -14.15
C LYS A 128 -2.89 -28.98 -12.89
N PHE A 129 -1.58 -29.21 -12.96
CA PHE A 129 -0.65 -28.97 -11.87
C PHE A 129 0.25 -27.80 -12.22
N SER A 130 0.44 -26.88 -11.28
CA SER A 130 1.44 -25.82 -11.40
C SER A 130 2.23 -25.63 -10.12
N ILE A 131 3.52 -25.37 -10.26
CA ILE A 131 4.40 -24.88 -9.20
C ILE A 131 4.91 -23.51 -9.61
N TRP A 132 5.02 -22.61 -8.66
CA TRP A 132 5.50 -21.26 -8.91
C TRP A 132 6.34 -20.74 -7.75
N ALA A 133 7.24 -19.80 -8.06
CA ALA A 133 7.95 -18.99 -7.09
C ALA A 133 7.91 -17.54 -7.52
N ASP A 134 7.76 -16.64 -6.57
CA ASP A 134 7.73 -15.21 -6.83
C ASP A 134 8.52 -14.40 -5.79
N TYR A 135 8.93 -13.24 -6.24
CA TYR A 135 9.50 -12.17 -5.45
C TYR A 135 8.83 -10.86 -5.84
N ALA A 136 8.50 -10.05 -4.82
CA ALA A 136 8.01 -8.70 -5.02
C ALA A 136 8.52 -7.77 -3.92
N LYS A 137 8.94 -6.56 -4.32
CA LYS A 137 9.12 -5.45 -3.40
C LYS A 137 7.89 -4.54 -3.49
N THR A 138 7.33 -4.16 -2.35
CA THR A 138 6.24 -3.18 -2.25
C THR A 138 6.66 -2.01 -1.39
N VAL A 139 6.04 -0.84 -1.64
CA VAL A 139 6.33 0.41 -0.95
C VAL A 139 5.02 1.03 -0.48
N GLN A 140 5.00 1.56 0.73
CA GLN A 140 3.84 2.22 1.32
C GLN A 140 4.23 3.62 1.82
N TYR A 141 3.51 4.64 1.34
CA TYR A 141 3.72 6.05 1.69
C TYR A 141 2.73 6.57 2.74
N LEU A 142 1.64 5.84 2.98
CA LEU A 142 0.60 6.18 3.93
C LEU A 142 0.69 5.30 5.17
N SER A 143 0.51 5.88 6.33
CA SER A 143 0.42 5.17 7.60
C SER A 143 -0.92 5.44 8.25
N LEU A 144 -1.51 4.43 8.89
CA LEU A 144 -2.71 4.58 9.66
C LEU A 144 -2.33 4.93 11.10
N TYR A 145 -2.80 6.06 11.59
CA TYR A 145 -2.68 6.44 12.98
C TYR A 145 -3.92 5.95 13.74
N PRO A 146 -3.79 4.98 14.65
CA PRO A 146 -4.91 4.54 15.46
C PRO A 146 -5.22 5.62 16.50
N TYR A 147 -6.43 6.15 16.47
CA TYR A 147 -6.89 7.11 17.46
C TYR A 147 -7.09 6.48 18.83
N PHE A 148 -7.45 5.20 18.85
CA PHE A 148 -7.57 4.37 20.06
C PHE A 148 -6.63 3.17 19.99
N THR A 149 -6.47 2.48 21.10
CA THR A 149 -5.69 1.22 21.18
C THR A 149 -6.21 0.13 20.23
N VAL A 150 -7.46 0.25 19.78
CA VAL A 150 -8.11 -0.63 18.80
C VAL A 150 -8.37 0.17 17.54
N LYS A 151 -8.09 -0.41 16.36
CA LYS A 151 -8.38 0.21 15.07
C LYS A 151 -9.87 0.51 14.93
N THR A 152 -10.19 1.75 14.61
CA THR A 152 -11.57 2.24 14.49
C THR A 152 -11.76 2.92 13.14
N PRO A 153 -13.00 3.13 12.68
CA PRO A 153 -13.27 3.89 11.45
C PRO A 153 -12.80 5.35 11.48
N ILE A 154 -12.49 5.86 12.67
CA ILE A 154 -11.98 7.23 12.86
C ILE A 154 -10.44 7.32 12.84
N ASP A 155 -9.75 6.21 12.60
CA ASP A 155 -8.31 6.20 12.45
C ASP A 155 -7.87 7.13 11.30
N ILE A 156 -6.78 7.86 11.55
CA ILE A 156 -6.32 8.91 10.65
C ILE A 156 -5.27 8.37 9.71
N TRP A 157 -5.48 8.53 8.41
CA TRP A 157 -4.43 8.28 7.43
C TRP A 157 -3.46 9.45 7.41
N TYR A 158 -2.19 9.14 7.55
CA TYR A 158 -1.11 10.11 7.58
C TYR A 158 -0.10 9.83 6.47
N PRO A 159 0.18 10.79 5.59
CA PRO A 159 1.20 10.65 4.56
C PRO A 159 2.61 10.65 5.15
N LEU A 160 3.60 10.40 4.32
CA LEU A 160 5.01 10.34 4.70
C LEU A 160 5.46 11.66 5.34
N ALA A 161 5.86 11.62 6.62
CA ALA A 161 6.34 12.78 7.34
C ALA A 161 7.76 13.19 6.92
N LYS A 162 8.10 14.46 7.14
CA LYS A 162 9.45 14.97 6.87
C LYS A 162 10.52 14.18 7.62
N GLY A 163 11.56 13.75 6.91
CA GLY A 163 12.68 13.00 7.49
C GLY A 163 12.41 11.51 7.70
N THR A 164 11.24 11.01 7.30
CA THR A 164 10.92 9.58 7.36
C THR A 164 10.99 8.95 5.98
N GLN A 165 11.37 7.69 5.92
CA GLN A 165 11.40 6.90 4.68
C GLN A 165 10.10 6.11 4.50
N PRO A 166 9.68 5.78 3.27
CA PRO A 166 8.52 4.93 3.04
C PRO A 166 8.75 3.52 3.60
N ALA A 167 7.68 2.90 4.09
CA ALA A 167 7.74 1.52 4.49
C ALA A 167 7.94 0.63 3.26
N THR A 168 8.80 -0.36 3.37
CA THR A 168 9.09 -1.30 2.28
C THR A 168 8.93 -2.73 2.77
N CYS A 169 8.44 -3.60 1.88
CA CYS A 169 8.33 -5.02 2.13
C CYS A 169 8.92 -5.80 0.96
N HIS A 170 9.84 -6.71 1.25
CA HIS A 170 10.34 -7.73 0.33
C HIS A 170 9.61 -9.03 0.65
N GLN A 171 8.84 -9.51 -0.31
CA GLN A 171 8.11 -10.77 -0.19
C GLN A 171 8.70 -11.81 -1.12
N TYR A 172 8.87 -13.00 -0.59
CA TYR A 172 9.28 -14.21 -1.30
C TYR A 172 8.21 -15.25 -1.06
N SER A 173 7.73 -15.90 -2.11
CA SER A 173 6.70 -16.93 -2.00
C SER A 173 7.00 -18.08 -2.95
N ILE A 174 6.58 -19.28 -2.55
CA ILE A 174 6.58 -20.48 -3.39
C ILE A 174 5.30 -21.25 -3.13
N GLY A 175 4.68 -21.76 -4.17
CA GLY A 175 3.41 -22.47 -4.01
C GLY A 175 3.14 -23.44 -5.15
N ILE A 176 2.13 -24.26 -4.92
CA ILE A 176 1.58 -25.22 -5.87
C ILE A 176 0.08 -25.01 -6.03
N ASN A 177 -0.41 -25.26 -7.23
CA ASN A 177 -1.84 -25.35 -7.53
C ASN A 177 -2.11 -26.69 -8.21
N GLN A 178 -3.19 -27.36 -7.82
CA GLN A 178 -3.67 -28.57 -8.46
C GLN A 178 -5.18 -28.47 -8.69
N GLU A 179 -5.59 -28.56 -9.94
CA GLU A 179 -7.00 -28.74 -10.26
C GLU A 179 -7.38 -30.23 -10.28
N ILE A 180 -8.45 -30.57 -9.60
CA ILE A 180 -8.96 -31.94 -9.49
C ILE A 180 -10.34 -32.00 -10.16
N GLY A 181 -10.41 -32.63 -11.31
CA GLY A 181 -11.64 -32.65 -12.10
C GLY A 181 -11.99 -31.27 -12.66
N GLN A 182 -13.25 -30.87 -12.57
CA GLN A 182 -13.77 -29.56 -12.99
C GLN A 182 -14.30 -28.72 -11.81
N LEU A 183 -14.35 -29.28 -10.61
CA LEU A 183 -15.05 -28.70 -9.46
C LEU A 183 -14.14 -28.32 -8.30
N LEU A 184 -12.94 -28.88 -8.24
CA LEU A 184 -12.05 -28.68 -7.09
C LEU A 184 -10.70 -28.12 -7.55
N SER A 185 -10.20 -27.14 -6.82
CA SER A 185 -8.85 -26.66 -6.91
C SER A 185 -8.20 -26.67 -5.53
N PHE A 186 -6.97 -27.15 -5.47
CA PHE A 186 -6.14 -27.15 -4.27
C PHE A 186 -4.99 -26.17 -4.46
N TYR A 187 -4.76 -25.33 -3.48
CA TYR A 187 -3.64 -24.41 -3.40
C TYR A 187 -2.87 -24.68 -2.12
N ALA A 188 -1.53 -24.64 -2.19
CA ALA A 188 -0.68 -24.58 -1.01
C ALA A 188 0.52 -23.69 -1.31
N GLY A 189 0.88 -22.85 -0.35
CA GLY A 189 1.98 -21.93 -0.50
C GLY A 189 2.64 -21.59 0.82
N ILE A 190 3.90 -21.19 0.74
CA ILE A 190 4.68 -20.62 1.84
C ILE A 190 5.14 -19.23 1.44
N PHE A 191 5.22 -18.34 2.41
CA PHE A 191 5.76 -17.01 2.18
C PHE A 191 6.68 -16.55 3.30
N TYR A 192 7.58 -15.63 2.94
CA TYR A 192 8.40 -14.87 3.86
C TYR A 192 8.38 -13.39 3.46
N LYS A 193 8.16 -12.49 4.43
CA LYS A 193 8.16 -11.03 4.26
C LYS A 193 9.21 -10.40 5.17
N ASP A 194 10.10 -9.59 4.59
CA ASP A 194 11.02 -8.70 5.31
C ASP A 194 10.53 -7.26 5.15
N MET A 195 10.13 -6.66 6.25
CA MET A 195 9.54 -5.32 6.30
C MET A 195 10.51 -4.35 6.96
N ARG A 196 10.71 -3.20 6.32
CA ARG A 196 11.59 -2.13 6.81
C ARG A 196 10.85 -0.81 6.83
N ASN A 197 11.28 0.09 7.72
CA ASN A 197 10.67 1.40 7.93
C ASN A 197 9.16 1.28 8.20
N VAL A 198 8.73 0.17 8.82
CA VAL A 198 7.35 0.01 9.29
C VAL A 198 7.09 1.09 10.32
N LYS A 199 6.00 1.80 10.14
CA LYS A 199 5.71 2.97 10.95
C LYS A 199 4.75 2.62 12.06
N ASP A 200 5.06 3.18 13.22
CA ASP A 200 4.19 3.21 14.36
C ASP A 200 4.29 4.61 15.00
N PHE A 201 3.48 4.87 15.97
CA PHE A 201 3.45 6.16 16.66
C PHE A 201 3.78 5.94 18.13
N ALA A 202 4.69 6.75 18.66
CA ALA A 202 5.03 6.72 20.08
C ALA A 202 3.79 7.06 20.93
N SER A 203 3.50 6.19 21.88
CA SER A 203 2.35 6.32 22.80
C SER A 203 2.63 7.23 23.99
N ASP A 204 3.65 8.08 23.93
CA ASP A 204 4.01 8.95 25.05
C ASP A 204 2.95 10.03 25.26
N ILE A 205 2.12 9.79 26.26
CA ILE A 205 0.95 10.62 26.65
C ILE A 205 1.40 11.98 27.20
N GLN A 206 2.67 12.15 27.56
CA GLN A 206 3.14 13.35 28.24
C GLN A 206 3.57 14.50 27.32
N THR A 207 3.67 14.28 26.03
CA THR A 207 4.01 15.33 25.05
C THR A 207 2.81 15.74 24.21
N GLU A 208 1.86 16.36 24.86
CA GLU A 208 0.55 16.78 24.30
C GLU A 208 0.61 17.75 23.12
N TYR A 209 1.76 18.31 22.81
CA TYR A 209 1.91 19.37 21.80
C TYR A 209 2.82 19.06 20.61
N SER A 210 3.38 17.85 20.53
CA SER A 210 4.19 17.50 19.37
C SER A 210 3.32 17.14 18.15
N ALA A 211 3.62 17.70 17.00
CA ALA A 211 2.98 17.34 15.75
C ALA A 211 3.08 15.82 15.53
N LEU A 212 2.05 15.20 14.95
CA LEU A 212 2.02 13.76 14.62
C LEU A 212 3.28 13.32 13.85
N SER A 213 3.84 14.21 13.02
CA SER A 213 5.10 13.99 12.31
C SER A 213 6.27 13.66 13.24
N ASN A 214 6.32 14.23 14.44
CA ASN A 214 7.40 14.03 15.39
C ASN A 214 7.21 12.75 16.23
N ARG A 215 6.06 12.11 16.13
CA ARG A 215 5.72 10.88 16.87
C ARG A 215 5.89 9.61 16.04
N GLN A 216 6.15 9.74 14.74
CA GLN A 216 6.40 8.58 13.91
C GLN A 216 7.73 7.92 14.29
N ILE A 217 7.66 6.67 14.68
CA ILE A 217 8.82 5.79 14.86
C ILE A 217 8.90 4.81 13.70
N GLN A 218 10.11 4.38 13.35
CA GLN A 218 10.35 3.43 12.28
C GLN A 218 10.98 2.17 12.84
N GLY A 219 10.41 1.04 12.45
CA GLY A 219 10.85 -0.28 12.87
C GLY A 219 11.11 -1.23 11.71
N LYS A 220 11.48 -2.44 12.07
CA LYS A 220 11.62 -3.56 11.14
C LYS A 220 10.72 -4.69 11.60
N GLY A 221 10.20 -5.46 10.68
CA GLY A 221 9.38 -6.62 10.97
C GLY A 221 9.60 -7.73 9.97
N HIS A 222 9.22 -8.93 10.33
CA HIS A 222 9.17 -10.04 9.40
C HIS A 222 7.92 -10.87 9.66
N ALA A 223 7.41 -11.47 8.60
CA ALA A 223 6.30 -12.40 8.68
C ALA A 223 6.60 -13.63 7.82
N LYS A 224 6.17 -14.79 8.26
CA LYS A 224 6.23 -16.04 7.51
C LYS A 224 4.97 -16.84 7.77
N GLY A 225 4.51 -17.56 6.78
CA GLY A 225 3.28 -18.34 6.92
C GLY A 225 3.11 -19.40 5.85
N LEU A 226 2.10 -20.21 6.09
CA LEU A 226 1.56 -21.21 5.18
C LEU A 226 0.15 -20.77 4.79
N GLU A 227 -0.19 -20.98 3.53
CA GLU A 227 -1.53 -20.71 2.97
C GLU A 227 -2.02 -21.96 2.27
N PHE A 228 -3.28 -22.30 2.42
CA PHE A 228 -3.94 -23.44 1.76
C PHE A 228 -5.46 -23.24 1.71
#